data_3f3f1656df15b01721efafd169ff549f
#
_entry.id   3f3f1656df15b01721efafd169ff549f
#
_cell.length_a   1.000
_cell.length_b   1.000
_cell.length_c   1.000
_cell.angle_alpha   90.00
_cell.angle_beta   90.00
_cell.angle_gamma   90.00
#
_symmetry.space_group_name_H-M   'P 1'
#
loop_
_entity.id
_entity.type
_entity.pdbx_description
1 polymer ?
#
loop_
_entity_poly.entity_id
_entity_poly.type
_entity_poly.pdbx_seq_one_letter_code
_entity_poly.pdbx_strand_id
1 'polypeptide(L)'
;ATNRRMPDYDYIRRELLRNGVNKKLLWVEYCEECRMNGEEPLMYSQFCYYIQKDEEKRRATMHIPRKPGEQIEVDWAGDPAQLIDPDTGEITEAWIFVGVLTYSQYTFVKAYLNQKTDNWIKAHIQMFEFFGGVTPMLIPDNCSTAVNHSKSDWYTTALNTTYHELAEHYNIAIIPARVRKPKDKPNAEGSVGKISTWITAALRNEQFFSLAELNAAI
;
A
#
# COMPACT_ATOMS: atom_id res chain seq x y z
N ALA A 1 12.51 28.10 30.42
CA ALA A 1 12.83 27.73 29.05
C ALA A 1 14.28 27.25 29.01
N THR A 2 14.50 25.99 28.77
CA THR A 2 15.85 25.42 28.62
C THR A 2 16.48 25.99 27.35
N ASN A 3 17.60 26.70 27.52
CA ASN A 3 18.36 27.34 26.43
C ASN A 3 19.20 26.28 25.68
N ARG A 4 18.53 25.21 25.19
CA ARG A 4 19.17 24.14 24.44
C ARG A 4 19.07 24.44 22.96
N ARG A 5 20.19 24.30 22.26
CA ARG A 5 20.24 24.49 20.82
C ARG A 5 19.40 23.43 20.10
N MET A 6 18.55 23.86 19.20
CA MET A 6 17.81 22.92 18.35
C MET A 6 18.67 22.45 17.18
N PRO A 7 18.51 21.19 16.72
CA PRO A 7 19.26 20.68 15.59
C PRO A 7 18.92 21.40 14.28
N ASP A 8 19.89 21.53 13.37
CA ASP A 8 19.65 21.94 11.99
C ASP A 8 19.05 20.78 11.19
N TYR A 9 17.72 20.81 11.03
CA TYR A 9 16.98 19.74 10.35
C TYR A 9 17.32 19.64 8.88
N ASP A 10 17.66 20.75 8.21
CA ASP A 10 17.99 20.74 6.78
C ASP A 10 19.37 20.12 6.53
N TYR A 11 20.34 20.44 7.40
CA TYR A 11 21.63 19.79 7.41
C TYR A 11 21.52 18.29 7.66
N ILE A 12 20.82 17.89 8.72
CA ILE A 12 20.68 16.48 9.13
C ILE A 12 20.06 15.66 8.01
N ARG A 13 19.02 16.15 7.35
CA ARG A 13 18.36 15.42 6.23
C ARG A 13 19.29 15.23 5.05
N ARG A 14 20.04 16.26 4.70
CA ARG A 14 20.99 16.19 3.60
C ARG A 14 22.09 15.18 3.90
N GLU A 15 22.62 15.18 5.11
CA GLU A 15 23.69 14.28 5.52
C GLU A 15 23.22 12.82 5.66
N LEU A 16 21.99 12.56 6.13
CA LEU A 16 21.42 11.21 6.19
C LEU A 16 21.25 10.54 4.82
N LEU A 17 21.30 11.28 3.72
CA LEU A 17 21.30 10.73 2.36
C LEU A 17 22.66 10.19 1.93
N ARG A 18 23.73 10.53 2.65
CA ARG A 18 25.09 10.07 2.35
C ARG A 18 25.31 8.66 2.88
N ASN A 19 26.03 7.85 2.12
CA ASN A 19 26.32 6.47 2.50
C ASN A 19 27.17 6.42 3.79
N GLY A 20 26.74 5.62 4.76
CA GLY A 20 27.42 5.44 6.04
C GLY A 20 27.09 6.47 7.13
N VAL A 21 26.38 7.57 6.83
CA VAL A 21 25.94 8.55 7.81
C VAL A 21 24.69 8.06 8.54
N ASN A 22 24.69 8.15 9.86
CA ASN A 22 23.57 7.77 10.71
C ASN A 22 23.27 8.83 11.77
N LYS A 23 22.09 8.72 12.40
CA LYS A 23 21.63 9.69 13.42
C LYS A 23 22.60 9.79 14.61
N LYS A 24 23.32 8.71 14.95
CA LYS A 24 24.25 8.71 16.07
C LYS A 24 25.49 9.55 15.76
N LEU A 25 26.04 9.42 14.55
CA LEU A 25 27.16 10.24 14.09
C LEU A 25 26.79 11.73 14.09
N LEU A 26 25.66 12.08 13.49
CA LEU A 26 25.19 13.47 13.44
C LEU A 26 24.89 14.06 14.82
N TRP A 27 24.46 13.23 15.76
CA TRP A 27 24.30 13.68 17.14
C TRP A 27 25.65 13.99 17.82
N VAL A 28 26.69 13.20 17.57
CA VAL A 28 28.05 13.47 18.10
C VAL A 28 28.58 14.78 17.54
N GLU A 29 28.48 14.99 16.23
CA GLU A 29 28.88 16.24 15.56
C GLU A 29 28.12 17.45 16.13
N TYR A 30 26.81 17.32 16.29
CA TYR A 30 25.97 18.35 16.92
C TYR A 30 26.41 18.66 18.37
N CYS A 31 26.77 17.66 19.17
CA CYS A 31 27.27 17.87 20.54
C CYS A 31 28.61 18.60 20.56
N GLU A 32 29.50 18.31 19.62
CA GLU A 32 30.78 18.98 19.46
C GLU A 32 30.59 20.43 19.10
N GLU A 33 29.72 20.73 18.15
CA GLU A 33 29.37 22.08 17.74
C GLU A 33 28.76 22.89 18.88
N CYS A 34 27.83 22.32 19.66
CA CYS A 34 27.27 22.95 20.84
C CYS A 34 28.36 23.29 21.85
N ARG A 35 29.30 22.37 22.08
CA ARG A 35 30.42 22.58 23.00
C ARG A 35 31.33 23.73 22.59
N MET A 36 31.63 23.82 21.27
CA MET A 36 32.44 24.93 20.73
C MET A 36 31.77 26.29 20.90
N ASN A 37 30.43 26.31 20.79
CA ASN A 37 29.64 27.54 20.94
C ASN A 37 29.18 27.86 22.35
N GLY A 38 29.53 27.02 23.34
CA GLY A 38 29.10 27.20 24.72
C GLY A 38 27.61 26.97 24.97
N GLU A 39 26.97 26.18 24.12
CA GLU A 39 25.55 25.86 24.17
C GLU A 39 25.30 24.46 24.77
N GLU A 40 24.12 24.27 25.35
CA GLU A 40 23.74 22.95 25.89
C GLU A 40 23.14 22.05 24.79
N PRO A 41 23.71 20.85 24.53
CA PRO A 41 23.15 19.93 23.58
C PRO A 41 21.93 19.20 24.12
N LEU A 42 21.06 18.73 23.20
CA LEU A 42 20.02 17.76 23.50
C LEU A 42 20.62 16.38 23.77
N MET A 43 20.01 15.62 24.66
CA MET A 43 20.29 14.18 24.77
C MET A 43 19.92 13.44 23.48
N TYR A 44 20.57 12.32 23.20
CA TYR A 44 20.35 11.55 21.96
C TYR A 44 18.88 11.21 21.70
N SER A 45 18.15 10.81 22.73
CA SER A 45 16.72 10.51 22.65
C SER A 45 15.88 11.74 22.24
N GLN A 46 16.21 12.89 22.82
CA GLN A 46 15.54 14.17 22.49
C GLN A 46 15.89 14.62 21.07
N PHE A 47 17.15 14.48 20.65
CA PHE A 47 17.62 14.78 19.32
C PHE A 47 16.85 13.94 18.27
N CYS A 48 16.76 12.62 18.48
CA CYS A 48 15.98 11.74 17.60
C CYS A 48 14.49 12.09 17.61
N TYR A 49 13.90 12.39 18.74
CA TYR A 49 12.50 12.80 18.87
C TYR A 49 12.20 14.07 18.06
N TYR A 50 13.04 15.10 18.16
CA TYR A 50 12.80 16.33 17.43
C TYR A 50 13.00 16.17 15.91
N ILE A 51 13.94 15.34 15.47
CA ILE A 51 14.11 15.00 14.05
C ILE A 51 12.85 14.29 13.54
N GLN A 52 12.36 13.28 14.28
CA GLN A 52 11.13 12.57 13.90
C GLN A 52 9.94 13.51 13.84
N LYS A 53 9.80 14.42 14.80
CA LYS A 53 8.72 15.42 14.82
C LYS A 53 8.80 16.41 13.66
N ASP A 54 10.00 16.79 13.20
CA ASP A 54 10.19 17.62 12.00
C ASP A 54 9.83 16.81 10.74
N GLU A 55 10.26 15.54 10.66
CA GLU A 55 9.89 14.63 9.57
C GLU A 55 8.36 14.44 9.51
N GLU A 56 7.67 14.28 10.64
CA GLU A 56 6.20 14.17 10.71
C GLU A 56 5.49 15.44 10.27
N LYS A 57 5.98 16.63 10.66
CA LYS A 57 5.44 17.92 10.20
C LYS A 57 5.61 18.11 8.69
N ARG A 58 6.70 17.62 8.12
CA ARG A 58 6.99 17.70 6.67
C ARG A 58 6.40 16.56 5.87
N ARG A 59 6.09 15.44 6.52
CA ARG A 59 5.15 14.44 6.03
C ARG A 59 3.70 14.98 6.08
N ALA A 60 3.53 16.29 5.93
CA ALA A 60 2.27 16.81 5.48
C ALA A 60 1.95 16.03 4.21
N THR A 61 1.18 15.00 4.37
CA THR A 61 0.67 14.10 3.36
C THR A 61 0.10 15.03 2.32
N MET A 62 0.68 14.99 1.14
CA MET A 62 0.10 15.68 -0.01
C MET A 62 -1.25 15.00 -0.19
N HIS A 63 -2.28 15.59 0.43
CA HIS A 63 -3.65 15.13 0.28
C HIS A 63 -3.99 15.42 -1.17
N ILE A 64 -3.86 14.42 -2.01
CA ILE A 64 -4.36 14.50 -3.38
C ILE A 64 -5.89 14.54 -3.21
N PRO A 65 -6.55 15.67 -3.50
CA PRO A 65 -8.00 15.76 -3.39
C PRO A 65 -8.60 14.78 -4.40
N ARG A 66 -9.19 13.71 -3.90
CA ARG A 66 -9.89 12.72 -4.72
C ARG A 66 -11.36 13.08 -4.79
N LYS A 67 -11.99 12.85 -5.93
CA LYS A 67 -13.42 13.08 -6.10
C LYS A 67 -14.21 11.81 -5.85
N PRO A 68 -15.45 11.91 -5.35
CA PRO A 68 -16.33 10.76 -5.23
C PRO A 68 -16.49 10.05 -6.60
N GLY A 69 -16.38 8.72 -6.61
CA GLY A 69 -16.57 7.92 -7.82
C GLY A 69 -15.48 8.09 -8.89
N GLU A 70 -14.34 8.72 -8.59
CA GLU A 70 -13.30 9.00 -9.58
C GLU A 70 -12.44 7.78 -9.87
N GLN A 71 -12.09 6.99 -8.83
CA GLN A 71 -11.17 5.86 -8.98
C GLN A 71 -11.42 4.74 -7.97
N ILE A 72 -11.12 3.53 -8.42
CA ILE A 72 -11.04 2.30 -7.63
C ILE A 72 -9.59 1.82 -7.63
N GLU A 73 -9.06 1.46 -6.47
CA GLU A 73 -7.80 0.74 -6.33
C GLU A 73 -8.10 -0.74 -6.09
N VAL A 74 -7.35 -1.62 -6.76
CA VAL A 74 -7.54 -3.08 -6.66
C VAL A 74 -6.22 -3.79 -6.45
N ASP A 75 -6.26 -4.85 -5.65
CA ASP A 75 -5.10 -5.70 -5.37
C ASP A 75 -5.54 -7.08 -4.87
N TRP A 76 -4.61 -8.06 -4.92
CA TRP A 76 -4.71 -9.29 -4.16
C TRP A 76 -4.13 -9.07 -2.75
N ALA A 77 -4.79 -9.57 -1.72
CA ALA A 77 -4.19 -9.64 -0.38
C ALA A 77 -2.92 -10.51 -0.41
N GLY A 78 -1.89 -10.10 0.35
CA GLY A 78 -0.58 -10.72 0.28
C GLY A 78 -0.57 -12.21 0.63
N ASP A 79 -1.20 -12.60 1.75
CA ASP A 79 -1.24 -13.98 2.22
C ASP A 79 -2.59 -14.62 1.88
N PRO A 80 -2.61 -15.84 1.29
CA PRO A 80 -3.83 -16.57 1.03
C PRO A 80 -4.47 -17.09 2.32
N ALA A 81 -5.80 -17.17 2.34
CA ALA A 81 -6.52 -17.93 3.35
C ALA A 81 -6.44 -19.43 3.06
N GLN A 82 -6.64 -20.25 4.07
CA GLN A 82 -6.61 -21.72 3.95
C GLN A 82 -8.03 -22.30 4.05
N LEU A 83 -8.36 -23.19 3.11
CA LEU A 83 -9.54 -24.02 3.15
C LEU A 83 -9.11 -25.44 3.47
N ILE A 84 -9.76 -26.07 4.43
CA ILE A 84 -9.44 -27.42 4.89
C ILE A 84 -10.54 -28.37 4.41
N ASP A 85 -10.19 -29.39 3.66
CA ASP A 85 -11.12 -30.45 3.30
C ASP A 85 -11.47 -31.26 4.57
N PRO A 86 -12.75 -31.35 4.95
CA PRO A 86 -13.15 -32.01 6.21
C PRO A 86 -12.93 -33.53 6.22
N ASP A 87 -12.87 -34.16 5.05
CA ASP A 87 -12.74 -35.61 4.92
C ASP A 87 -11.29 -36.06 4.81
N THR A 88 -10.47 -35.27 4.07
CA THR A 88 -9.07 -35.62 3.77
C THR A 88 -8.07 -34.85 4.59
N GLY A 89 -8.45 -33.68 5.14
CA GLY A 89 -7.55 -32.74 5.80
C GLY A 89 -6.63 -31.98 4.81
N GLU A 90 -6.87 -32.10 3.50
CA GLU A 90 -6.09 -31.39 2.48
C GLU A 90 -6.32 -29.88 2.59
N ILE A 91 -5.23 -29.09 2.47
CA ILE A 91 -5.28 -27.65 2.54
C ILE A 91 -5.23 -27.07 1.12
N THR A 92 -6.26 -26.28 0.77
CA THR A 92 -6.33 -25.51 -0.47
C THR A 92 -6.21 -24.02 -0.16
N GLU A 93 -5.39 -23.31 -0.91
CA GLU A 93 -5.24 -21.85 -0.78
C GLU A 93 -6.39 -21.10 -1.44
N ALA A 94 -6.88 -20.07 -0.77
CA ALA A 94 -7.86 -19.13 -1.30
C ALA A 94 -7.31 -17.70 -1.25
N TRP A 95 -7.31 -17.05 -2.39
CA TRP A 95 -6.74 -15.72 -2.59
C TRP A 95 -7.82 -14.65 -2.46
N ILE A 96 -7.55 -13.62 -1.67
CA ILE A 96 -8.51 -12.57 -1.37
C ILE A 96 -8.27 -11.38 -2.30
N PHE A 97 -9.27 -11.07 -3.12
CA PHE A 97 -9.30 -9.86 -3.95
C PHE A 97 -9.93 -8.72 -3.16
N VAL A 98 -9.31 -7.55 -3.24
CA VAL A 98 -9.76 -6.32 -2.57
C VAL A 98 -9.90 -5.21 -3.59
N GLY A 99 -11.05 -4.54 -3.63
CA GLY A 99 -11.29 -3.35 -4.41
C GLY A 99 -11.83 -2.21 -3.55
N VAL A 100 -11.21 -1.03 -3.60
CA VAL A 100 -11.52 0.09 -2.71
C VAL A 100 -11.83 1.35 -3.52
N LEU A 101 -13.00 1.94 -3.30
CA LEU A 101 -13.30 3.30 -3.74
C LEU A 101 -12.46 4.29 -2.94
N THR A 102 -11.54 4.99 -3.59
CA THR A 102 -10.49 5.76 -2.90
C THR A 102 -11.00 6.96 -2.10
N TYR A 103 -12.15 7.52 -2.46
CA TYR A 103 -12.75 8.64 -1.74
C TYR A 103 -13.50 8.19 -0.49
N SER A 104 -14.44 7.26 -0.64
CA SER A 104 -15.32 6.80 0.45
C SER A 104 -14.71 5.71 1.32
N GLN A 105 -13.64 5.06 0.84
CA GLN A 105 -13.07 3.86 1.43
C GLN A 105 -14.07 2.67 1.45
N TYR A 106 -15.16 2.77 0.66
CA TYR A 106 -16.09 1.68 0.51
C TYR A 106 -15.44 0.55 -0.25
N THR A 107 -15.52 -0.66 0.28
CA THR A 107 -14.64 -1.76 -0.10
C THR A 107 -15.44 -2.98 -0.52
N PHE A 108 -15.02 -3.58 -1.63
CA PHE A 108 -15.40 -4.92 -2.07
C PHE A 108 -14.29 -5.90 -1.72
N VAL A 109 -14.65 -7.05 -1.14
CA VAL A 109 -13.71 -8.13 -0.82
C VAL A 109 -14.33 -9.45 -1.21
N LYS A 110 -13.53 -10.32 -1.84
CA LYS A 110 -13.97 -11.68 -2.18
C LYS A 110 -12.79 -12.63 -2.35
N ALA A 111 -12.96 -13.88 -1.90
CA ALA A 111 -11.97 -14.94 -2.04
C ALA A 111 -12.20 -15.78 -3.30
N TYR A 112 -11.08 -16.23 -3.90
CA TYR A 112 -11.02 -17.08 -5.10
C TYR A 112 -9.97 -18.16 -4.93
N LEU A 113 -10.10 -19.29 -5.65
CA LEU A 113 -9.18 -20.42 -5.54
C LEU A 113 -7.81 -20.20 -6.21
N ASN A 114 -7.65 -19.16 -6.98
CA ASN A 114 -6.37 -18.78 -7.60
C ASN A 114 -6.40 -17.34 -8.10
N GLN A 115 -5.22 -16.82 -8.47
CA GLN A 115 -5.03 -15.45 -9.01
C GLN A 115 -4.95 -15.42 -10.54
N LYS A 116 -5.46 -16.42 -11.25
CA LYS A 116 -5.42 -16.46 -12.72
C LYS A 116 -6.29 -15.36 -13.33
N THR A 117 -6.03 -15.06 -14.61
CA THR A 117 -6.73 -14.00 -15.37
C THR A 117 -8.24 -14.12 -15.30
N ASP A 118 -8.80 -15.35 -15.41
CA ASP A 118 -10.24 -15.57 -15.34
C ASP A 118 -10.85 -15.11 -14.01
N ASN A 119 -10.19 -15.43 -12.90
CA ASN A 119 -10.64 -14.97 -11.59
C ASN A 119 -10.40 -13.48 -11.39
N TRP A 120 -9.35 -12.92 -11.98
CA TRP A 120 -9.09 -11.48 -11.98
C TRP A 120 -10.22 -10.72 -12.66
N ILE A 121 -10.59 -11.12 -13.87
CA ILE A 121 -11.69 -10.52 -14.63
C ILE A 121 -13.03 -10.70 -13.89
N LYS A 122 -13.30 -11.92 -13.41
CA LYS A 122 -14.52 -12.21 -12.64
C LYS A 122 -14.63 -11.36 -11.37
N ALA A 123 -13.51 -11.13 -10.69
CA ALA A 123 -13.47 -10.30 -9.48
C ALA A 123 -13.85 -8.85 -9.80
N HIS A 124 -13.36 -8.29 -10.92
CA HIS A 124 -13.72 -6.95 -11.37
C HIS A 124 -15.19 -6.83 -11.72
N ILE A 125 -15.75 -7.77 -12.47
CA ILE A 125 -17.16 -7.76 -12.83
C ILE A 125 -18.02 -7.77 -11.55
N GLN A 126 -17.74 -8.67 -10.61
CA GLN A 126 -18.48 -8.76 -9.35
C GLN A 126 -18.30 -7.52 -8.47
N MET A 127 -17.13 -6.91 -8.49
CA MET A 127 -16.88 -5.65 -7.81
C MET A 127 -17.71 -4.50 -8.41
N PHE A 128 -17.81 -4.41 -9.74
CA PHE A 128 -18.62 -3.41 -10.41
C PHE A 128 -20.11 -3.60 -10.14
N GLU A 129 -20.57 -4.85 -10.10
CA GLU A 129 -21.94 -5.20 -9.70
C GLU A 129 -22.21 -4.77 -8.24
N PHE A 130 -21.29 -5.06 -7.34
CA PHE A 130 -21.38 -4.68 -5.92
C PHE A 130 -21.43 -3.16 -5.70
N PHE A 131 -20.62 -2.40 -6.43
CA PHE A 131 -20.64 -0.93 -6.36
C PHE A 131 -21.79 -0.30 -7.13
N GLY A 132 -22.50 -1.07 -7.95
CA GLY A 132 -23.59 -0.58 -8.79
C GLY A 132 -23.11 0.25 -9.98
N GLY A 133 -21.86 0.10 -10.38
CA GLY A 133 -21.25 0.83 -11.50
C GLY A 133 -19.74 0.79 -11.51
N VAL A 134 -19.16 1.57 -12.42
CA VAL A 134 -17.71 1.69 -12.63
C VAL A 134 -17.24 3.11 -12.38
N THR A 135 -15.94 3.27 -12.09
CA THR A 135 -15.28 4.58 -12.01
C THR A 135 -14.50 4.85 -13.30
N PRO A 136 -14.28 6.12 -13.69
CA PRO A 136 -13.45 6.45 -14.84
C PRO A 136 -12.03 5.88 -14.80
N MET A 137 -11.48 5.68 -13.60
CA MET A 137 -10.13 5.17 -13.41
C MET A 137 -10.12 3.93 -12.53
N LEU A 138 -9.36 2.93 -12.97
CA LEU A 138 -9.07 1.70 -12.23
C LEU A 138 -7.56 1.59 -12.04
N ILE A 139 -7.13 1.47 -10.80
CA ILE A 139 -5.71 1.46 -10.42
C ILE A 139 -5.36 0.09 -9.83
N PRO A 140 -4.90 -0.86 -10.65
CA PRO A 140 -4.36 -2.11 -10.15
C PRO A 140 -3.00 -1.85 -9.50
N ASP A 141 -2.72 -2.55 -8.40
CA ASP A 141 -1.33 -2.68 -7.98
C ASP A 141 -0.58 -3.54 -9.02
N ASN A 142 0.73 -3.53 -8.93
CA ASN A 142 1.65 -4.10 -9.92
C ASN A 142 1.61 -5.64 -9.91
N CYS A 143 0.42 -6.22 -10.12
CA CYS A 143 0.26 -7.67 -10.15
C CYS A 143 0.55 -8.22 -11.55
N SER A 144 1.25 -9.35 -11.61
CA SER A 144 1.63 -10.04 -12.85
C SER A 144 0.41 -10.45 -13.71
N THR A 145 -0.76 -10.56 -13.11
CA THR A 145 -2.01 -10.90 -13.80
C THR A 145 -2.59 -9.73 -14.59
N ALA A 146 -2.33 -8.50 -14.14
CA ALA A 146 -2.80 -7.28 -14.81
C ALA A 146 -1.82 -6.81 -15.89
N VAL A 147 -0.54 -7.17 -15.77
CA VAL A 147 0.54 -6.54 -16.53
C VAL A 147 1.50 -7.55 -17.10
N ASN A 148 1.73 -7.52 -18.42
CA ASN A 148 2.80 -8.25 -19.07
C ASN A 148 4.13 -7.50 -18.89
N HIS A 149 5.06 -8.06 -18.10
CA HIS A 149 6.39 -7.48 -17.94
C HIS A 149 7.21 -7.64 -19.22
N SER A 150 7.32 -6.59 -20.01
CA SER A 150 8.39 -6.47 -21.01
C SER A 150 9.66 -5.96 -20.34
N LYS A 151 10.78 -6.67 -20.51
CA LYS A 151 12.07 -6.34 -19.87
C LYS A 151 12.73 -5.05 -20.41
N SER A 152 12.18 -4.39 -21.42
CA SER A 152 12.88 -3.33 -22.14
C SER A 152 12.27 -1.92 -22.08
N ASP A 153 11.04 -1.73 -21.62
CA ASP A 153 10.42 -0.40 -21.62
C ASP A 153 9.69 -0.09 -20.33
N TRP A 154 10.28 0.78 -19.53
CA TRP A 154 9.70 1.28 -18.28
C TRP A 154 8.50 2.23 -18.48
N TYR A 155 8.17 2.60 -19.73
CA TYR A 155 7.06 3.50 -20.08
C TYR A 155 5.79 2.79 -20.55
N THR A 156 5.88 1.58 -21.06
CA THR A 156 4.74 0.83 -21.57
C THR A 156 4.59 -0.48 -20.82
N THR A 157 3.93 -0.42 -19.68
CA THR A 157 3.41 -1.61 -19.04
C THR A 157 2.27 -2.12 -19.90
N ALA A 158 2.52 -3.12 -20.75
CA ALA A 158 1.49 -3.73 -21.59
C ALA A 158 0.47 -4.44 -20.68
N LEU A 159 -0.77 -3.98 -20.69
CA LEU A 159 -1.87 -4.69 -20.04
C LEU A 159 -2.07 -6.05 -20.72
N ASN A 160 -2.49 -7.04 -19.95
CA ASN A 160 -2.98 -8.30 -20.51
C ASN A 160 -4.15 -8.00 -21.47
N THR A 161 -4.18 -8.64 -22.63
CA THR A 161 -5.20 -8.40 -23.68
C THR A 161 -6.61 -8.48 -23.14
N THR A 162 -6.93 -9.51 -22.36
CA THR A 162 -8.26 -9.69 -21.77
C THR A 162 -8.61 -8.59 -20.76
N TYR A 163 -7.62 -8.06 -20.06
CA TYR A 163 -7.83 -6.95 -19.13
C TYR A 163 -8.03 -5.62 -19.88
N HIS A 164 -7.39 -5.47 -21.05
CA HIS A 164 -7.64 -4.34 -21.94
C HIS A 164 -9.06 -4.39 -22.50
N GLU A 165 -9.52 -5.56 -22.95
CA GLU A 165 -10.90 -5.78 -23.43
C GLU A 165 -11.94 -5.44 -22.35
N LEU A 166 -11.68 -5.80 -21.08
CA LEU A 166 -12.53 -5.40 -19.96
C LEU A 166 -12.59 -3.86 -19.83
N ALA A 167 -11.45 -3.18 -19.95
CA ALA A 167 -11.38 -1.72 -19.86
C ALA A 167 -12.19 -1.05 -20.99
N GLU A 168 -12.06 -1.54 -22.20
CA GLU A 168 -12.84 -1.06 -23.36
C GLU A 168 -14.35 -1.30 -23.16
N HIS A 169 -14.73 -2.51 -22.71
CA HIS A 169 -16.14 -2.85 -22.50
C HIS A 169 -16.82 -1.92 -21.49
N TYR A 170 -16.15 -1.60 -20.39
CA TYR A 170 -16.69 -0.73 -19.35
C TYR A 170 -16.34 0.76 -19.55
N ASN A 171 -15.60 1.11 -20.61
CA ASN A 171 -15.13 2.46 -20.92
C ASN A 171 -14.37 3.10 -19.72
N ILE A 172 -13.43 2.38 -19.14
CA ILE A 172 -12.61 2.77 -18.00
C ILE A 172 -11.14 2.87 -18.40
N ALA A 173 -10.40 3.77 -17.77
CA ALA A 173 -8.95 3.87 -17.93
C ALA A 173 -8.25 3.04 -16.87
N ILE A 174 -7.44 2.04 -17.27
CA ILE A 174 -6.58 1.30 -16.34
C ILE A 174 -5.25 2.03 -16.24
N ILE A 175 -4.90 2.45 -15.02
CA ILE A 175 -3.67 3.18 -14.71
C ILE A 175 -2.87 2.36 -13.70
N PRO A 176 -1.95 1.47 -14.14
CA PRO A 176 -1.14 0.68 -13.23
C PRO A 176 -0.30 1.55 -12.30
N ALA A 177 -0.25 1.19 -11.03
CA ALA A 177 0.60 1.88 -10.06
C ALA A 177 2.08 1.76 -10.46
N ARG A 178 2.83 2.86 -10.38
CA ARG A 178 4.24 2.89 -10.78
C ARG A 178 5.10 2.02 -9.88
N VAL A 179 5.93 1.17 -10.50
CA VAL A 179 6.93 0.37 -9.80
C VAL A 179 7.95 1.28 -9.09
N ARG A 180 8.20 1.04 -7.81
CA ARG A 180 9.29 1.65 -7.02
C ARG A 180 9.20 3.17 -6.72
N LYS A 181 8.01 3.77 -6.73
CA LYS A 181 7.85 5.12 -6.16
C LYS A 181 6.82 5.13 -5.03
N PRO A 182 7.20 4.77 -3.80
CA PRO A 182 6.30 4.78 -2.62
C PRO A 182 5.69 6.16 -2.35
N LYS A 183 6.34 7.22 -2.85
CA LYS A 183 5.88 8.61 -2.69
C LYS A 183 4.65 8.98 -3.53
N ASP A 184 4.37 8.21 -4.59
CA ASP A 184 3.20 8.43 -5.46
C ASP A 184 1.92 7.75 -4.91
N LYS A 185 2.07 6.93 -3.85
CA LYS A 185 0.98 6.20 -3.16
C LYS A 185 0.83 6.61 -1.69
N PRO A 186 0.54 7.88 -1.35
CA PRO A 186 0.42 8.24 0.08
C PRO A 186 -0.74 7.56 0.80
N ASN A 187 -1.70 6.97 0.08
CA ASN A 187 -2.87 6.31 0.64
C ASN A 187 -3.14 4.87 0.13
N ALA A 188 -2.58 4.43 -1.01
CA ALA A 188 -2.88 3.11 -1.57
C ALA A 188 -2.28 1.97 -0.75
N GLU A 189 -1.02 2.09 -0.30
CA GLU A 189 -0.43 1.17 0.68
C GLU A 189 -1.18 1.23 2.03
N GLY A 190 -1.94 2.32 2.26
CA GLY A 190 -2.74 2.51 3.45
C GLY A 190 -4.09 1.80 3.43
N SER A 191 -4.86 1.82 2.34
CA SER A 191 -6.25 1.35 2.34
C SER A 191 -6.36 -0.14 2.03
N VAL A 192 -5.85 -0.58 0.88
CA VAL A 192 -5.90 -2.00 0.51
C VAL A 192 -5.06 -2.84 1.47
N GLY A 193 -3.83 -2.43 1.78
CA GLY A 193 -2.95 -3.13 2.71
C GLY A 193 -3.53 -3.22 4.14
N LYS A 194 -4.15 -2.16 4.66
CA LYS A 194 -4.81 -2.19 5.97
C LYS A 194 -6.02 -3.12 5.99
N ILE A 195 -6.83 -3.12 4.93
CA ILE A 195 -8.00 -3.97 4.81
C ILE A 195 -7.57 -5.44 4.71
N SER A 196 -6.59 -5.74 3.87
CA SER A 196 -6.01 -7.08 3.75
C SER A 196 -5.48 -7.58 5.09
N THR A 197 -4.67 -6.78 5.78
CA THR A 197 -4.13 -7.11 7.10
C THR A 197 -5.26 -7.30 8.14
N TRP A 198 -6.29 -6.45 8.10
CA TRP A 198 -7.42 -6.56 9.03
C TRP A 198 -8.22 -7.83 8.79
N ILE A 199 -8.52 -8.21 7.55
CA ILE A 199 -9.24 -9.44 7.21
C ILE A 199 -8.44 -10.65 7.67
N THR A 200 -7.15 -10.73 7.33
CA THR A 200 -6.28 -11.82 7.74
C THR A 200 -6.21 -11.93 9.27
N ALA A 201 -6.11 -10.80 9.96
CA ALA A 201 -6.06 -10.78 11.42
C ALA A 201 -7.41 -11.15 12.08
N ALA A 202 -8.53 -10.69 11.51
CA ALA A 202 -9.86 -11.01 12.02
C ALA A 202 -10.19 -12.50 11.89
N LEU A 203 -9.80 -13.11 10.77
CA LEU A 203 -10.08 -14.51 10.44
C LEU A 203 -9.01 -15.50 10.93
N ARG A 204 -7.93 -15.04 11.57
CA ARG A 204 -6.75 -15.87 11.95
C ARG A 204 -7.04 -17.11 12.80
N ASN A 205 -8.12 -17.09 13.56
CA ASN A 205 -8.53 -18.21 14.45
C ASN A 205 -9.71 -19.02 13.88
N GLU A 206 -10.20 -18.65 12.70
CA GLU A 206 -11.29 -19.31 12.03
C GLU A 206 -10.76 -20.41 11.10
N GLN A 207 -11.51 -21.49 10.99
CA GLN A 207 -11.24 -22.57 10.03
C GLN A 207 -12.39 -22.61 9.02
N PHE A 208 -12.06 -22.65 7.75
CA PHE A 208 -13.02 -22.68 6.67
C PHE A 208 -12.90 -23.97 5.90
N PHE A 209 -14.03 -24.60 5.65
CA PHE A 209 -14.11 -25.88 4.94
C PHE A 209 -14.58 -25.70 3.48
N SER A 210 -15.02 -24.51 3.13
CA SER A 210 -15.41 -24.18 1.76
C SER A 210 -15.14 -22.71 1.41
N LEU A 211 -15.00 -22.47 0.11
CA LEU A 211 -14.89 -21.11 -0.41
C LEU A 211 -16.15 -20.28 -0.13
N ALA A 212 -17.31 -20.94 -0.05
CA ALA A 212 -18.58 -20.28 0.25
C ALA A 212 -18.62 -19.78 1.70
N GLU A 213 -18.17 -20.60 2.66
CA GLU A 213 -18.05 -20.20 4.08
C GLU A 213 -17.09 -19.04 4.25
N LEU A 214 -15.89 -19.10 3.64
CA LEU A 214 -14.93 -18.00 3.69
C LEU A 214 -15.54 -16.71 3.10
N ASN A 215 -16.20 -16.79 1.95
CA ASN A 215 -16.83 -15.63 1.34
C ASN A 215 -18.05 -15.09 2.11
N ALA A 216 -18.67 -15.89 2.96
CA ALA A 216 -19.74 -15.44 3.84
C ALA A 216 -19.21 -14.76 5.12
N ALA A 217 -17.97 -15.08 5.52
CA ALA A 217 -17.30 -14.52 6.69
C ALA A 217 -16.54 -13.20 6.39
N ILE A 218 -16.17 -12.97 5.13
CA ILE A 218 -15.53 -11.71 4.64
C ILE A 218 -16.57 -10.62 4.45
#